data_858895a6db77f8267f87ccd4f1261b1a
#
_entry.id   858895a6db77f8267f87ccd4f1261b1a
#
_cell.length_a   1.000
_cell.length_b   1.000
_cell.length_c   1.000
_cell.angle_alpha   90.00
_cell.angle_beta   90.00
_cell.angle_gamma   90.00
#
_symmetry.space_group_name_H-M   'P 1'
#
loop_
_entity.id
_entity.type
_entity.pdbx_description
1 polymer ?
#
loop_
_entity_poly.entity_id
_entity_poly.type
_entity_poly.pdbx_seq_one_letter_code
_entity_poly.pdbx_strand_id
1 'polypeptide(L)'
;MRGSFSMTVCSIAVLLCLVGPAFAQAPANEPPKIWTVTASAGLALTNGNSDTTSTNAAYDIVYDPHQRNLIKSDGLFLRARTEGDLTANRIGFNVRDQYKLTQRLYVFGQNQYLKDEFKDIDYLVAPTGGLGYKLFDTPATKLDVDGSVGVVWEKNPGFDVNSSGALATGEKLIQRLTPNTTLTQAFIGLWKMDDFEDTLFTFGVSLAVGMSTHTQIKVEALDTYKNKPPLPTIQKNDVAVLMAIVYKM
;
A
#
# COMPACT_ATOMS: atom_id res chain seq x y z
N MET A 1 14.21 -37.56 -14.51
CA MET A 1 13.09 -36.73 -15.03
C MET A 1 13.42 -35.30 -14.73
N ARG A 2 13.75 -34.51 -15.75
CA ARG A 2 14.13 -33.09 -15.59
C ARG A 2 12.84 -32.26 -15.60
N GLY A 3 12.43 -31.73 -14.46
CA GLY A 3 11.33 -30.76 -14.36
C GLY A 3 11.81 -29.39 -14.83
N SER A 4 11.26 -28.94 -15.95
CA SER A 4 11.45 -27.60 -16.48
C SER A 4 10.79 -26.58 -15.55
N PHE A 5 11.58 -25.77 -14.88
CA PHE A 5 11.12 -24.62 -14.11
C PHE A 5 10.75 -23.51 -15.10
N SER A 6 9.46 -23.41 -15.41
CA SER A 6 8.93 -22.25 -16.14
C SER A 6 8.80 -21.08 -15.19
N MET A 7 9.81 -20.24 -15.17
CA MET A 7 9.82 -18.96 -14.47
C MET A 7 8.99 -17.99 -15.31
N THR A 8 7.70 -17.88 -15.02
CA THR A 8 6.86 -16.83 -15.60
C THR A 8 7.26 -15.52 -14.96
N VAL A 9 8.21 -14.84 -15.57
CA VAL A 9 8.55 -13.46 -15.25
C VAL A 9 7.36 -12.61 -15.65
N CYS A 10 6.58 -12.17 -14.66
CA CYS A 10 5.55 -11.17 -14.86
C CYS A 10 6.26 -9.85 -15.17
N SER A 11 6.43 -9.57 -16.49
CA SER A 11 6.99 -8.30 -16.94
C SER A 11 6.00 -7.19 -16.63
N ILE A 12 6.27 -6.45 -15.55
CA ILE A 12 5.57 -5.20 -15.24
C ILE A 12 6.01 -4.19 -16.32
N ALA A 13 5.20 -4.06 -17.37
CA ALA A 13 5.36 -3.00 -18.34
C ALA A 13 4.93 -1.69 -17.69
N VAL A 14 5.89 -0.89 -17.26
CA VAL A 14 5.66 0.51 -16.87
C VAL A 14 5.29 1.27 -18.14
N LEU A 15 3.98 1.45 -18.35
CA LEU A 15 3.47 2.28 -19.44
C LEU A 15 3.65 3.75 -19.04
N LEU A 16 4.78 4.34 -19.40
CA LEU A 16 5.01 5.78 -19.31
C LEU A 16 4.14 6.48 -20.38
N CYS A 17 2.90 6.80 -20.04
CA CYS A 17 2.13 7.73 -20.83
C CYS A 17 2.68 9.14 -20.60
N LEU A 18 3.46 9.65 -21.55
CA LEU A 18 3.86 11.06 -21.65
C LEU A 18 2.62 11.87 -22.04
N VAL A 19 1.84 12.30 -21.05
CA VAL A 19 0.82 13.32 -21.25
C VAL A 19 1.47 14.67 -21.04
N GLY A 20 1.47 15.51 -22.08
CA GLY A 20 2.02 16.87 -22.05
C GLY A 20 1.38 17.75 -20.96
N PRO A 21 2.04 18.82 -20.52
CA PRO A 21 1.63 19.60 -19.36
C PRO A 21 0.37 20.42 -19.66
N ALA A 22 -0.76 20.02 -19.09
CA ALA A 22 -1.89 20.92 -18.91
C ALA A 22 -1.62 21.79 -17.68
N PHE A 23 -1.33 23.06 -17.89
CA PHE A 23 -1.16 24.04 -16.82
C PHE A 23 -2.52 24.33 -16.18
N ALA A 24 -2.84 23.66 -15.08
CA ALA A 24 -3.92 24.07 -14.20
C ALA A 24 -3.33 25.08 -13.19
N GLN A 25 -3.84 26.30 -13.18
CA GLN A 25 -3.50 27.31 -12.18
C GLN A 25 -3.86 26.78 -10.79
N ALA A 26 -2.87 26.78 -9.89
CA ALA A 26 -3.10 26.50 -8.48
C ALA A 26 -3.97 27.62 -7.89
N PRO A 27 -4.98 27.31 -7.03
CA PRO A 27 -5.69 28.33 -6.31
C PRO A 27 -4.72 29.10 -5.41
N ALA A 28 -4.74 30.44 -5.54
CA ALA A 28 -3.88 31.34 -4.80
C ALA A 28 -4.31 31.38 -3.32
N ASN A 29 -3.33 31.21 -2.41
CA ASN A 29 -3.36 31.67 -1.02
C ASN A 29 -4.20 30.94 0.03
N GLU A 30 -4.30 29.61 0.01
CA GLU A 30 -4.54 28.91 1.29
C GLU A 30 -3.19 28.64 1.98
N PRO A 31 -3.07 28.90 3.32
CA PRO A 31 -1.87 28.51 4.05
C PRO A 31 -1.66 27.00 3.92
N PRO A 32 -0.42 26.54 3.75
CA PRO A 32 -0.14 25.13 3.57
C PRO A 32 -0.66 24.32 4.78
N LYS A 33 -1.48 23.31 4.52
CA LYS A 33 -2.05 22.47 5.57
C LYS A 33 -0.95 21.70 6.29
N ILE A 34 -0.90 21.83 7.60
CA ILE A 34 0.02 21.07 8.48
C ILE A 34 -0.47 19.61 8.62
N TRP A 35 -1.79 19.43 8.66
CA TRP A 35 -2.44 18.13 8.72
C TRP A 35 -3.21 17.86 7.43
N THR A 36 -3.04 16.68 6.89
CA THR A 36 -3.91 16.14 5.84
C THR A 36 -4.45 14.81 6.35
N VAL A 37 -5.77 14.72 6.44
CA VAL A 37 -6.45 13.49 6.86
C VAL A 37 -7.37 13.04 5.73
N THR A 38 -7.23 11.80 5.36
CA THR A 38 -8.08 11.14 4.38
C THR A 38 -8.68 9.90 5.03
N ALA A 39 -9.97 9.76 4.96
CA ALA A 39 -10.70 8.56 5.40
C ALA A 39 -11.51 8.00 4.24
N SER A 40 -11.59 6.70 4.13
CA SER A 40 -12.39 6.03 3.11
C SER A 40 -13.15 4.85 3.69
N ALA A 41 -14.34 4.62 3.17
CA ALA A 41 -15.17 3.47 3.49
C ALA A 41 -15.87 2.95 2.23
N GLY A 42 -15.97 1.65 2.12
CA GLY A 42 -16.64 0.98 1.00
C GLY A 42 -17.43 -0.23 1.46
N LEU A 43 -18.54 -0.44 0.77
CA LEU A 43 -19.41 -1.62 0.91
C LEU A 43 -19.79 -2.07 -0.50
N ALA A 44 -19.58 -3.35 -0.80
CA ALA A 44 -20.06 -3.97 -2.03
C ALA A 44 -20.93 -5.18 -1.67
N LEU A 45 -22.10 -5.24 -2.28
CA LEU A 45 -23.07 -6.33 -2.14
C LEU A 45 -23.39 -6.84 -3.53
N THR A 46 -23.28 -8.14 -3.75
CA THR A 46 -23.74 -8.81 -4.97
C THR A 46 -24.64 -9.96 -4.58
N ASN A 47 -25.79 -10.07 -5.24
CA ASN A 47 -26.72 -11.18 -5.09
C ASN A 47 -26.98 -11.79 -6.47
N GLY A 48 -27.04 -13.11 -6.55
CA GLY A 48 -27.29 -13.82 -7.83
C GLY A 48 -26.74 -15.23 -7.80
N ASN A 49 -25.97 -15.60 -8.82
CA ASN A 49 -25.31 -16.92 -8.85
C ASN A 49 -24.25 -17.10 -7.75
N SER A 50 -23.82 -16.01 -7.10
CA SER A 50 -22.92 -16.00 -5.96
C SER A 50 -23.19 -14.73 -5.15
N ASP A 51 -23.44 -14.90 -3.85
CA ASP A 51 -23.67 -13.81 -2.92
C ASP A 51 -22.35 -13.36 -2.31
N THR A 52 -21.93 -12.12 -2.60
CA THR A 52 -20.69 -11.56 -2.05
C THR A 52 -20.98 -10.29 -1.25
N THR A 53 -20.39 -10.21 -0.08
CA THR A 53 -20.36 -9.00 0.75
C THR A 53 -18.92 -8.61 1.00
N SER A 54 -18.55 -7.38 0.65
CA SER A 54 -17.23 -6.83 0.94
C SER A 54 -17.37 -5.50 1.68
N THR A 55 -16.61 -5.35 2.75
CA THR A 55 -16.53 -4.12 3.55
C THR A 55 -15.06 -3.74 3.67
N ASN A 56 -14.74 -2.49 3.38
CA ASN A 56 -13.40 -1.95 3.57
C ASN A 56 -13.45 -0.57 4.22
N ALA A 57 -12.42 -0.25 4.98
CA ALA A 57 -12.19 1.07 5.53
C ALA A 57 -10.69 1.34 5.52
N ALA A 58 -10.29 2.57 5.19
CA ALA A 58 -8.89 2.97 5.23
C ALA A 58 -8.75 4.42 5.67
N TYR A 59 -7.58 4.73 6.20
CA TYR A 59 -7.18 6.10 6.53
C TYR A 59 -5.76 6.38 6.04
N ASP A 60 -5.47 7.65 5.80
CA ASP A 60 -4.14 8.19 5.55
C ASP A 60 -4.05 9.54 6.28
N ILE A 61 -3.07 9.67 7.14
CA ILE A 61 -2.81 10.87 7.95
C ILE A 61 -1.40 11.32 7.66
N VAL A 62 -1.24 12.57 7.30
CA VAL A 62 0.05 13.22 7.08
C VAL A 62 0.15 14.45 7.96
N TYR A 63 1.18 14.50 8.79
CA TYR A 63 1.59 15.67 9.55
C TYR A 63 2.86 16.23 8.93
N ASP A 64 2.74 17.35 8.20
CA ASP A 64 3.85 18.08 7.59
C ASP A 64 3.91 19.51 8.16
N PRO A 65 4.72 19.79 9.17
CA PRO A 65 4.91 21.15 9.70
C PRO A 65 5.72 22.04 8.74
N HIS A 66 5.95 21.61 7.50
CA HIS A 66 6.78 22.28 6.47
C HIS A 66 8.23 22.53 6.93
N GLN A 67 8.69 21.71 7.88
CA GLN A 67 10.06 21.66 8.35
C GLN A 67 10.76 20.40 7.82
N ARG A 68 11.73 19.90 8.55
CA ARG A 68 12.46 18.69 8.15
C ARG A 68 11.72 17.40 8.45
N ASN A 69 10.91 17.37 9.51
CA ASN A 69 10.15 16.19 9.89
C ASN A 69 8.81 16.11 9.19
N LEU A 70 8.43 14.90 8.82
CA LEU A 70 7.16 14.54 8.19
C LEU A 70 6.71 13.20 8.77
N ILE A 71 5.56 13.17 9.44
CA ILE A 71 5.00 11.95 10.00
C ILE A 71 3.84 11.50 9.12
N LYS A 72 3.81 10.22 8.78
CA LYS A 72 2.74 9.59 8.02
C LYS A 72 2.20 8.39 8.79
N SER A 73 0.90 8.19 8.73
CA SER A 73 0.26 6.96 9.20
C SER A 73 -0.85 6.59 8.24
N ASP A 74 -0.87 5.34 7.85
CA ASP A 74 -1.92 4.78 7.00
C ASP A 74 -2.40 3.44 7.55
N GLY A 75 -3.64 3.10 7.24
CA GLY A 75 -4.22 1.83 7.64
C GLY A 75 -5.33 1.38 6.73
N LEU A 76 -5.50 0.06 6.66
CA LEU A 76 -6.52 -0.62 5.88
C LEU A 76 -7.16 -1.72 6.72
N PHE A 77 -8.49 -1.73 6.72
CA PHE A 77 -9.33 -2.85 7.13
C PHE A 77 -10.06 -3.38 5.90
N LEU A 78 -10.02 -4.68 5.69
CA LEU A 78 -10.73 -5.36 4.61
C LEU A 78 -11.36 -6.64 5.15
N ARG A 79 -12.65 -6.81 4.90
CA ARG A 79 -13.39 -8.05 5.19
C ARG A 79 -14.31 -8.37 4.04
N ALA A 80 -14.24 -9.61 3.53
CA ALA A 80 -15.12 -10.08 2.49
C ALA A 80 -15.66 -11.47 2.82
N ARG A 81 -16.86 -11.75 2.34
CA ARG A 81 -17.51 -13.06 2.41
C ARG A 81 -18.14 -13.38 1.05
N THR A 82 -18.08 -14.64 0.68
CA THR A 82 -18.75 -15.17 -0.51
C THR A 82 -19.57 -16.37 -0.10
N GLU A 83 -20.87 -16.35 -0.38
CA GLU A 83 -21.83 -17.41 0.02
C GLU A 83 -21.83 -17.71 1.53
N GLY A 84 -21.57 -16.68 2.35
CA GLY A 84 -21.49 -16.79 3.80
C GLY A 84 -20.08 -17.12 4.33
N ASP A 85 -19.22 -17.71 3.52
CA ASP A 85 -17.85 -18.05 3.88
C ASP A 85 -16.94 -16.83 3.80
N LEU A 86 -16.06 -16.69 4.79
CA LEU A 86 -15.08 -15.61 4.85
C LEU A 86 -14.04 -15.82 3.75
N THR A 87 -13.85 -14.82 2.88
CA THR A 87 -12.92 -14.87 1.73
C THR A 87 -11.81 -13.81 1.82
N ALA A 88 -11.95 -12.82 2.70
CA ALA A 88 -10.88 -11.90 3.08
C ALA A 88 -11.08 -11.39 4.51
N ASN A 89 -10.02 -11.31 5.29
CA ASN A 89 -9.99 -10.66 6.60
C ASN A 89 -8.59 -10.15 6.88
N ARG A 90 -8.37 -8.85 6.64
CA ARG A 90 -7.07 -8.22 6.72
C ARG A 90 -7.14 -6.90 7.48
N ILE A 91 -6.17 -6.69 8.35
CA ILE A 91 -5.93 -5.43 9.04
C ILE A 91 -4.46 -5.09 8.87
N GLY A 92 -4.17 -3.92 8.33
CA GLY A 92 -2.82 -3.41 8.21
C GLY A 92 -2.75 -1.96 8.65
N PHE A 93 -1.67 -1.58 9.28
CA PHE A 93 -1.35 -0.17 9.50
C PHE A 93 0.16 0.04 9.49
N ASN A 94 0.54 1.25 9.12
CA ASN A 94 1.91 1.70 9.06
C ASN A 94 2.04 3.08 9.71
N VAL A 95 3.13 3.30 10.43
CA VAL A 95 3.53 4.60 10.94
C VAL A 95 4.96 4.86 10.50
N ARG A 96 5.22 6.01 9.90
CA ARG A 96 6.52 6.40 9.36
C ARG A 96 6.85 7.83 9.77
N ASP A 97 8.01 8.03 10.37
CA ASP A 97 8.64 9.33 10.58
C ASP A 97 9.76 9.51 9.55
N GLN A 98 9.73 10.62 8.81
CA GLN A 98 10.71 10.96 7.78
C GLN A 98 11.43 12.25 8.15
N TYR A 99 12.76 12.23 8.07
CA TYR A 99 13.58 13.41 8.24
C TYR A 99 14.24 13.79 6.92
N LYS A 100 13.88 14.96 6.40
CA LYS A 100 14.38 15.50 5.10
C LYS A 100 15.84 15.91 5.25
N LEU A 101 16.75 15.23 4.59
CA LEU A 101 18.19 15.61 4.49
C LEU A 101 18.38 16.69 3.44
N THR A 102 17.71 16.51 2.27
CA THR A 102 17.67 17.46 1.16
C THR A 102 16.25 17.61 0.66
N GLN A 103 16.02 18.32 -0.43
CA GLN A 103 14.70 18.40 -1.07
C GLN A 103 14.23 17.02 -1.59
N ARG A 104 15.16 16.12 -1.95
CA ARG A 104 14.84 14.81 -2.55
C ARG A 104 15.21 13.63 -1.67
N LEU A 105 16.28 13.75 -0.85
CA LEU A 105 16.78 12.65 -0.01
C LEU A 105 16.24 12.80 1.41
N TYR A 106 15.77 11.70 1.99
CA TYR A 106 15.32 11.63 3.38
C TYR A 106 15.74 10.31 4.02
N VAL A 107 15.90 10.33 5.33
CA VAL A 107 15.97 9.14 6.18
C VAL A 107 14.61 8.91 6.80
N PHE A 108 14.29 7.67 7.15
CA PHE A 108 13.03 7.37 7.84
C PHE A 108 13.16 6.19 8.80
N GLY A 109 12.30 6.20 9.81
CA GLY A 109 11.94 5.05 10.61
C GLY A 109 10.47 4.73 10.41
N GLN A 110 10.13 3.45 10.30
CA GLN A 110 8.74 3.01 10.18
C GLN A 110 8.48 1.76 10.99
N ASN A 111 7.22 1.58 11.36
CA ASN A 111 6.72 0.34 11.90
C ASN A 111 5.51 -0.11 11.09
N GLN A 112 5.58 -1.30 10.54
CA GLN A 112 4.50 -1.93 9.79
C GLN A 112 3.85 -3.01 10.65
N TYR A 113 2.52 -3.03 10.69
CA TYR A 113 1.72 -4.08 11.27
C TYR A 113 0.80 -4.69 10.21
N LEU A 114 0.71 -6.00 10.19
CA LEU A 114 -0.21 -6.75 9.33
C LEU A 114 -0.79 -7.92 10.10
N LYS A 115 -2.11 -8.09 10.02
CA LYS A 115 -2.83 -9.33 10.27
C LYS A 115 -3.56 -9.71 9.01
N ASP A 116 -3.42 -10.98 8.56
CA ASP A 116 -4.05 -11.46 7.34
C ASP A 116 -4.38 -12.95 7.49
N GLU A 117 -5.66 -13.25 7.73
CA GLU A 117 -6.11 -14.63 7.99
C GLU A 117 -5.97 -15.53 6.75
N PHE A 118 -5.95 -14.94 5.52
CA PHE A 118 -5.80 -15.71 4.28
C PHE A 118 -4.36 -16.04 3.93
N LYS A 119 -3.41 -15.35 4.57
CA LYS A 119 -1.98 -15.68 4.53
C LYS A 119 -1.52 -16.43 5.77
N ASP A 120 -2.47 -16.83 6.65
CA ASP A 120 -2.16 -17.41 7.97
C ASP A 120 -1.16 -16.54 8.76
N ILE A 121 -1.36 -15.24 8.73
CA ILE A 121 -0.58 -14.28 9.51
C ILE A 121 -1.46 -13.79 10.66
N ASP A 122 -1.26 -14.32 11.87
CA ASP A 122 -1.90 -13.81 13.09
C ASP A 122 -1.45 -12.37 13.37
N TYR A 123 -0.16 -12.12 13.24
CA TYR A 123 0.43 -10.80 13.17
C TYR A 123 1.82 -10.83 12.55
N LEU A 124 2.16 -9.75 11.88
CA LEU A 124 3.49 -9.40 11.44
C LEU A 124 3.78 -7.99 11.90
N VAL A 125 4.92 -7.80 12.57
CA VAL A 125 5.42 -6.49 13.01
C VAL A 125 6.81 -6.30 12.44
N ALA A 126 7.04 -5.20 11.70
CA ALA A 126 8.31 -4.98 11.03
C ALA A 126 8.79 -3.52 11.22
N PRO A 127 9.45 -3.20 12.34
CA PRO A 127 10.18 -1.95 12.48
C PRO A 127 11.42 -1.94 11.57
N THR A 128 11.51 -0.95 10.71
CA THR A 128 12.62 -0.76 9.78
C THR A 128 13.07 0.69 9.75
N GLY A 129 14.32 0.92 9.39
CA GLY A 129 14.88 2.24 9.15
C GLY A 129 15.66 2.27 7.84
N GLY A 130 15.60 3.39 7.15
CA GLY A 130 16.17 3.42 5.82
C GLY A 130 16.30 4.80 5.20
N LEU A 131 16.54 4.78 3.89
CA LEU A 131 16.73 5.93 3.04
C LEU A 131 15.68 5.93 1.93
N GLY A 132 15.16 7.11 1.63
CA GLY A 132 14.26 7.28 0.50
C GLY A 132 14.66 8.45 -0.38
N TYR A 133 14.30 8.35 -1.64
CA TYR A 133 14.61 9.35 -2.65
C TYR A 133 13.39 9.67 -3.51
N LYS A 134 13.09 10.97 -3.66
CA LYS A 134 12.05 11.47 -4.53
C LYS A 134 12.60 11.60 -5.95
N LEU A 135 12.26 10.63 -6.80
CA LEU A 135 12.63 10.63 -8.21
C LEU A 135 11.94 11.76 -8.94
N PHE A 136 10.63 11.92 -8.70
CA PHE A 136 9.83 13.04 -9.18
C PHE A 136 9.10 13.69 -8.01
N ASP A 137 9.11 15.01 -7.96
CA ASP A 137 8.37 15.81 -6.97
C ASP A 137 7.82 17.07 -7.67
N THR A 138 6.84 16.85 -8.56
CA THR A 138 6.15 17.91 -9.30
C THR A 138 4.67 17.96 -8.88
N PRO A 139 3.93 19.05 -9.17
CA PRO A 139 2.50 19.11 -8.90
C PRO A 139 1.67 18.03 -9.61
N ALA A 140 2.13 17.54 -10.77
CA ALA A 140 1.44 16.53 -11.57
C ALA A 140 1.89 15.09 -11.23
N THR A 141 3.18 14.91 -10.93
CA THR A 141 3.77 13.58 -10.73
C THR A 141 4.68 13.59 -9.52
N LYS A 142 4.45 12.65 -8.61
CA LYS A 142 5.34 12.35 -7.49
C LYS A 142 5.70 10.88 -7.55
N LEU A 143 6.99 10.57 -7.48
CA LEU A 143 7.51 9.22 -7.43
C LEU A 143 8.59 9.15 -6.36
N ASP A 144 8.29 8.43 -5.30
CA ASP A 144 9.19 8.15 -4.20
C ASP A 144 9.62 6.68 -4.28
N VAL A 145 10.91 6.42 -4.04
CA VAL A 145 11.46 5.08 -3.87
C VAL A 145 12.25 5.02 -2.58
N ASP A 146 12.21 3.90 -1.90
CA ASP A 146 12.95 3.73 -0.65
C ASP A 146 13.47 2.31 -0.44
N GLY A 147 14.49 2.20 0.42
CA GLY A 147 15.02 0.95 0.91
C GLY A 147 15.34 1.05 2.39
N SER A 148 15.08 -0.02 3.12
CA SER A 148 15.25 -0.06 4.57
C SER A 148 15.67 -1.43 5.06
N VAL A 149 16.26 -1.45 6.25
CA VAL A 149 16.63 -2.65 6.99
C VAL A 149 16.06 -2.58 8.40
N GLY A 150 15.83 -3.73 9.00
CA GLY A 150 15.31 -3.81 10.36
C GLY A 150 15.10 -5.23 10.81
N VAL A 151 14.04 -5.46 11.55
CA VAL A 151 13.64 -6.79 12.02
C VAL A 151 12.18 -7.03 11.70
N VAL A 152 11.80 -8.30 11.58
CA VAL A 152 10.41 -8.72 11.43
C VAL A 152 10.12 -9.80 12.45
N TRP A 153 8.98 -9.68 13.11
CA TRP A 153 8.36 -10.73 13.92
C TRP A 153 7.06 -11.14 13.24
N GLU A 154 6.97 -12.41 12.93
CA GLU A 154 5.78 -12.99 12.32
C GLU A 154 5.28 -14.15 13.16
N LYS A 155 3.99 -14.15 13.47
CA LYS A 155 3.26 -15.24 14.12
C LYS A 155 2.27 -15.84 13.14
N ASN A 156 2.38 -17.14 12.96
CA ASN A 156 1.43 -17.94 12.18
C ASN A 156 0.64 -18.84 13.11
N PRO A 157 -0.64 -19.15 12.82
CA PRO A 157 -1.46 -20.05 13.64
C PRO A 157 -0.78 -21.43 13.83
N GLY A 158 -0.66 -21.86 15.07
CA GLY A 158 -0.05 -23.14 15.40
C GLY A 158 1.48 -23.22 15.37
N PHE A 159 2.17 -22.13 15.01
CA PHE A 159 3.64 -22.04 15.00
C PHE A 159 4.13 -21.06 16.07
N ASP A 160 5.39 -21.18 16.47
CA ASP A 160 6.04 -20.17 17.31
C ASP A 160 6.29 -18.86 16.55
N VAL A 161 6.55 -17.80 17.31
CA VAL A 161 6.92 -16.51 16.70
C VAL A 161 8.25 -16.65 15.97
N ASN A 162 8.26 -16.38 14.68
CA ASN A 162 9.48 -16.29 13.90
C ASN A 162 10.03 -14.87 13.93
N SER A 163 11.33 -14.73 14.21
CA SER A 163 12.04 -13.46 14.24
C SER A 163 13.21 -13.50 13.27
N SER A 164 13.28 -12.55 12.35
CA SER A 164 14.34 -12.44 11.36
C SER A 164 14.79 -11.01 11.18
N GLY A 165 15.99 -10.82 10.64
CA GLY A 165 16.36 -9.56 9.99
C GLY A 165 15.42 -9.30 8.81
N ALA A 166 15.15 -8.04 8.51
CA ALA A 166 14.28 -7.63 7.43
C ALA A 166 15.01 -6.68 6.48
N LEU A 167 14.85 -6.93 5.18
CA LEU A 167 15.13 -5.98 4.10
C LEU A 167 13.78 -5.58 3.51
N ALA A 168 13.54 -4.26 3.38
CA ALA A 168 12.30 -3.79 2.76
C ALA A 168 12.59 -2.74 1.69
N THR A 169 11.72 -2.69 0.68
CA THR A 169 11.71 -1.64 -0.33
C THR A 169 10.31 -1.09 -0.50
N GLY A 170 10.23 0.19 -0.85
CA GLY A 170 8.98 0.87 -1.15
C GLY A 170 9.07 1.65 -2.45
N GLU A 171 7.94 1.73 -3.14
CA GLU A 171 7.73 2.64 -4.27
C GLU A 171 6.33 3.22 -4.16
N LYS A 172 6.19 4.51 -4.41
CA LYS A 172 4.88 5.18 -4.46
C LYS A 172 4.86 6.22 -5.57
N LEU A 173 4.05 5.94 -6.59
CA LEU A 173 3.74 6.87 -7.67
C LEU A 173 2.38 7.51 -7.42
N ILE A 174 2.31 8.84 -7.49
CA ILE A 174 1.07 9.61 -7.52
C ILE A 174 1.09 10.44 -8.80
N GLN A 175 0.11 10.20 -9.67
CA GLN A 175 -0.03 10.92 -10.93
C GLN A 175 -1.39 11.59 -11.01
N ARG A 176 -1.40 12.92 -11.13
CA ARG A 176 -2.61 13.68 -11.43
C ARG A 176 -2.87 13.63 -12.94
N LEU A 177 -3.86 12.82 -13.33
CA LEU A 177 -4.24 12.65 -14.74
C LEU A 177 -5.06 13.83 -15.26
N THR A 178 -5.96 14.35 -14.41
CA THR A 178 -6.76 15.55 -14.66
C THR A 178 -6.85 16.37 -13.36
N PRO A 179 -7.41 17.58 -13.35
CA PRO A 179 -7.62 18.33 -12.10
C PRO A 179 -8.40 17.55 -11.03
N ASN A 180 -9.28 16.64 -11.45
CA ASN A 180 -10.16 15.86 -10.55
C ASN A 180 -9.82 14.38 -10.50
N THR A 181 -8.83 13.89 -11.25
CA THR A 181 -8.53 12.46 -11.35
C THR A 181 -7.08 12.21 -10.98
N THR A 182 -6.85 11.33 -10.00
CA THR A 182 -5.53 10.94 -9.53
C THR A 182 -5.37 9.43 -9.63
N LEU A 183 -4.29 8.99 -10.26
CA LEU A 183 -3.79 7.62 -10.24
C LEU A 183 -2.76 7.51 -9.12
N THR A 184 -2.86 6.48 -8.30
CA THR A 184 -1.84 6.13 -7.32
C THR A 184 -1.44 4.68 -7.52
N GLN A 185 -0.15 4.42 -7.55
CA GLN A 185 0.45 3.09 -7.51
C GLN A 185 1.37 3.03 -6.30
N ALA A 186 1.37 1.89 -5.61
CA ALA A 186 2.30 1.64 -4.51
C ALA A 186 2.77 0.20 -4.55
N PHE A 187 4.02 0.00 -4.24
CA PHE A 187 4.65 -1.30 -4.07
C PHE A 187 5.41 -1.33 -2.75
N ILE A 188 5.28 -2.42 -2.01
CA ILE A 188 6.06 -2.71 -0.82
C ILE A 188 6.57 -4.14 -0.94
N GLY A 189 7.88 -4.31 -0.80
CA GLY A 189 8.53 -5.61 -0.72
C GLY A 189 9.19 -5.78 0.64
N LEU A 190 9.00 -6.94 1.27
CA LEU A 190 9.63 -7.35 2.52
C LEU A 190 10.28 -8.72 2.31
N TRP A 191 11.56 -8.82 2.62
CA TRP A 191 12.34 -10.06 2.60
C TRP A 191 12.85 -10.37 4.00
N LYS A 192 12.79 -11.63 4.40
CA LYS A 192 13.47 -12.12 5.61
C LYS A 192 14.92 -12.43 5.28
N MET A 193 15.85 -11.95 6.12
CA MET A 193 17.28 -12.11 5.86
C MET A 193 17.82 -13.52 6.15
N ASP A 194 17.13 -14.30 6.99
CA ASP A 194 17.43 -15.72 7.26
C ASP A 194 16.96 -16.63 6.12
N ASP A 195 15.98 -16.17 5.34
CA ASP A 195 15.45 -16.88 4.17
C ASP A 195 14.92 -15.89 3.14
N PHE A 196 15.75 -15.49 2.19
CA PHE A 196 15.38 -14.54 1.13
C PHE A 196 14.27 -15.04 0.20
N GLU A 197 13.91 -16.32 0.24
CA GLU A 197 12.73 -16.82 -0.47
C GLU A 197 11.44 -16.55 0.30
N ASP A 198 11.49 -16.34 1.63
CA ASP A 198 10.32 -15.91 2.40
C ASP A 198 10.11 -14.40 2.24
N THR A 199 9.29 -14.09 1.25
CA THR A 199 8.99 -12.72 0.84
C THR A 199 7.52 -12.41 0.95
N LEU A 200 7.20 -11.18 1.30
CA LEU A 200 5.85 -10.62 1.27
C LEU A 200 5.86 -9.37 0.39
N PHE A 201 5.11 -9.41 -0.70
CA PHE A 201 4.91 -8.27 -1.59
C PHE A 201 3.48 -7.78 -1.51
N THR A 202 3.33 -6.47 -1.50
CA THR A 202 2.04 -5.81 -1.62
C THR A 202 2.13 -4.80 -2.76
N PHE A 203 1.23 -4.93 -3.73
CA PHE A 203 1.09 -4.02 -4.85
C PHE A 203 -0.33 -3.47 -4.88
N GLY A 204 -0.46 -2.16 -4.97
CA GLY A 204 -1.74 -1.48 -5.07
C GLY A 204 -1.74 -0.51 -6.24
N VAL A 205 -2.84 -0.48 -6.99
CA VAL A 205 -3.10 0.57 -7.96
C VAL A 205 -4.51 1.10 -7.77
N SER A 206 -4.66 2.42 -7.69
CA SER A 206 -5.97 3.04 -7.46
C SER A 206 -6.18 4.25 -8.35
N LEU A 207 -7.45 4.46 -8.74
CA LEU A 207 -7.93 5.63 -9.42
C LEU A 207 -8.95 6.34 -8.53
N ALA A 208 -8.67 7.59 -8.20
CA ALA A 208 -9.57 8.44 -7.42
C ALA A 208 -10.11 9.58 -8.30
N VAL A 209 -11.45 9.75 -8.31
CA VAL A 209 -12.14 10.79 -9.07
C VAL A 209 -12.88 11.70 -8.09
N GLY A 210 -12.55 13.00 -8.13
CA GLY A 210 -13.18 14.02 -7.30
C GLY A 210 -14.63 14.27 -7.68
N MET A 211 -15.54 14.19 -6.70
CA MET A 211 -16.96 14.56 -6.82
C MET A 211 -17.21 15.96 -6.28
N SER A 212 -16.45 16.35 -5.27
CA SER A 212 -16.48 17.69 -4.66
C SER A 212 -15.07 18.05 -4.17
N THR A 213 -14.94 19.22 -3.50
CA THR A 213 -13.67 19.64 -2.88
C THR A 213 -13.17 18.67 -1.81
N HIS A 214 -14.07 17.94 -1.14
CA HIS A 214 -13.75 17.06 -0.02
C HIS A 214 -14.06 15.58 -0.28
N THR A 215 -14.82 15.27 -1.34
CA THR A 215 -15.32 13.90 -1.57
C THR A 215 -14.81 13.36 -2.90
N GLN A 216 -14.37 12.11 -2.90
CA GLN A 216 -13.91 11.38 -4.08
C GLN A 216 -14.48 9.97 -4.08
N ILE A 217 -14.63 9.38 -5.27
CA ILE A 217 -14.80 7.92 -5.43
C ILE A 217 -13.42 7.36 -5.77
N LYS A 218 -13.05 6.27 -5.09
CA LYS A 218 -11.80 5.53 -5.35
C LYS A 218 -12.13 4.09 -5.72
N VAL A 219 -11.48 3.60 -6.77
CA VAL A 219 -11.40 2.16 -7.09
C VAL A 219 -9.94 1.76 -6.97
N GLU A 220 -9.69 0.63 -6.32
CA GLU A 220 -8.34 0.13 -6.05
C GLU A 220 -8.27 -1.38 -6.32
N ALA A 221 -7.24 -1.81 -7.02
CA ALA A 221 -6.81 -3.20 -7.07
C ALA A 221 -5.61 -3.37 -6.14
N LEU A 222 -5.72 -4.29 -5.20
CA LEU A 222 -4.71 -4.63 -4.21
C LEU A 222 -4.30 -6.08 -4.42
N ASP A 223 -3.02 -6.32 -4.63
CA ASP A 223 -2.42 -7.64 -4.76
C ASP A 223 -1.47 -7.90 -3.59
N THR A 224 -1.55 -9.08 -2.98
CA THR A 224 -0.68 -9.52 -1.90
C THR A 224 -0.11 -10.88 -2.23
N TYR A 225 1.20 -10.95 -2.36
CA TYR A 225 1.94 -12.15 -2.68
C TYR A 225 2.87 -12.55 -1.52
N LYS A 226 2.72 -13.78 -1.00
CA LYS A 226 3.63 -14.41 -0.05
C LYS A 226 4.24 -15.66 -0.67
N ASN A 227 5.57 -15.65 -0.90
CA ASN A 227 6.23 -16.75 -1.60
C ASN A 227 6.27 -18.05 -0.79
N LYS A 228 6.46 -17.95 0.53
CA LYS A 228 6.45 -19.09 1.46
C LYS A 228 5.30 -18.95 2.47
N PRO A 229 4.05 -19.28 2.10
CA PRO A 229 2.98 -19.38 3.09
C PRO A 229 3.27 -20.53 4.06
N PRO A 230 2.80 -20.46 5.33
CA PRO A 230 3.12 -21.45 6.36
C PRO A 230 2.58 -22.84 6.03
N LEU A 231 1.51 -22.94 5.24
CA LEU A 231 0.91 -24.18 4.77
C LEU A 231 0.85 -24.24 3.24
N PRO A 232 1.14 -25.43 2.63
CA PRO A 232 1.09 -25.58 1.18
C PRO A 232 -0.30 -25.37 0.53
N THR A 233 -1.34 -25.42 1.34
CA THR A 233 -2.74 -25.22 0.92
C THR A 233 -3.10 -23.77 0.74
N ILE A 234 -2.29 -22.84 1.29
CA ILE A 234 -2.54 -21.42 1.20
C ILE A 234 -2.05 -20.89 -0.15
N GLN A 235 -2.90 -20.11 -0.81
CA GLN A 235 -2.53 -19.48 -2.06
C GLN A 235 -1.47 -18.40 -1.81
N LYS A 236 -0.48 -18.37 -2.70
CA LYS A 236 0.61 -17.38 -2.62
C LYS A 236 0.14 -15.97 -2.97
N ASN A 237 -0.84 -15.86 -3.85
CA ASN A 237 -1.32 -14.59 -4.41
C ASN A 237 -2.79 -14.38 -4.12
N ASP A 238 -3.16 -13.19 -3.60
CA ASP A 238 -4.52 -12.75 -3.38
C ASP A 238 -4.74 -11.38 -3.96
N VAL A 239 -5.75 -11.26 -4.81
CA VAL A 239 -6.14 -10.00 -5.44
C VAL A 239 -7.51 -9.57 -4.91
N ALA A 240 -7.58 -8.31 -4.44
CA ALA A 240 -8.82 -7.68 -4.01
C ALA A 240 -9.10 -6.43 -4.86
N VAL A 241 -10.36 -6.25 -5.28
CA VAL A 241 -10.83 -5.01 -5.88
C VAL A 241 -11.71 -4.29 -4.90
N LEU A 242 -11.34 -3.07 -4.56
CA LEU A 242 -11.98 -2.26 -3.53
C LEU A 242 -12.62 -1.03 -4.18
N MET A 243 -13.84 -0.70 -3.75
CA MET A 243 -14.50 0.57 -4.06
C MET A 243 -14.76 1.30 -2.76
N ALA A 244 -14.53 2.60 -2.73
CA ALA A 244 -14.73 3.40 -1.53
C ALA A 244 -15.12 4.83 -1.87
N ILE A 245 -15.90 5.44 -0.98
CA ILE A 245 -16.04 6.89 -0.90
C ILE A 245 -14.92 7.39 0.00
N VAL A 246 -14.20 8.39 -0.47
CA VAL A 246 -13.06 9.01 0.22
C VAL A 246 -13.45 10.41 0.65
N TYR A 247 -13.26 10.72 1.92
CA TYR A 247 -13.41 12.06 2.47
C TYR A 247 -12.04 12.62 2.84
N LYS A 248 -11.76 13.86 2.41
CA LYS A 248 -10.49 14.55 2.59
C LYS A 248 -10.69 15.86 3.35
N MET A 249 -9.95 16.03 4.46
CA MET A 249 -9.91 17.23 5.29
C MET A 249 -8.62 18.01 5.10
#